data_3057003acc148a5b3253781b3c567feb
#
_entry.id   3057003acc148a5b3253781b3c567feb
#
_cell.length_a   1.000
_cell.length_b   1.000
_cell.length_c   1.000
_cell.angle_alpha   90.00
_cell.angle_beta   90.00
_cell.angle_gamma   90.00
#
_symmetry.space_group_name_H-M   'P 1'
#
loop_
_entity.id
_entity.type
_entity.pdbx_description
1 polymer ?
#
loop_
_entity_poly.entity_id
_entity_poly.type
_entity_poly.pdbx_seq_one_letter_code
_entity_poly.pdbx_strand_id
1 'polypeptide(L)'
;GRNMEANKIKGESKSIVLDNGAELTYCEYGKENKEVLIAGAFYFHTLMPVIEGLAKRYHVYGVVMRFDGITDELNPDGTTHWGRQWGKDIYDFSQKLGITKFHYNGKCHGTVPGWYLVKEHPEVLETFSSFYLAPHLRKQNSRKWFDLLDGEDPTKMMAVAMRKPEGLKAKMEEMAALGGGAPNPAIEEYATSPEKIWATQEACKEALENMSIPVGYMFGTIDPLFEDYFDSNMYAMRNTKGSRAVILGGECHLMELDCPDRVVNEVFMFIDESKKSY
;
A
#
# COMPACT_ATOMS: atom_id res chain seq x y z
N GLY A 1 20.48 7.98 -1.05
CA GLY A 1 20.36 8.65 0.22
C GLY A 1 20.05 7.73 1.38
N ARG A 2 19.86 8.33 2.55
CA ARG A 2 19.53 7.57 3.79
C ARG A 2 18.31 6.69 3.66
N ASN A 3 17.29 7.15 2.90
CA ASN A 3 16.06 6.40 2.71
C ASN A 3 16.28 5.13 1.91
N MET A 4 17.16 5.16 0.92
CA MET A 4 17.51 4.01 0.10
C MET A 4 18.18 2.92 0.93
N GLU A 5 19.14 3.30 1.78
CA GLU A 5 19.83 2.33 2.63
C GLU A 5 18.90 1.68 3.66
N ALA A 6 18.03 2.47 4.30
CA ALA A 6 17.09 1.97 5.31
C ALA A 6 16.06 0.99 4.74
N ASN A 7 15.71 1.11 3.44
CA ASN A 7 14.69 0.30 2.78
C ASN A 7 15.26 -0.79 1.87
N LYS A 8 16.58 -0.90 1.79
CA LYS A 8 17.25 -1.84 0.90
C LYS A 8 17.09 -3.29 1.37
N ILE A 9 16.64 -4.17 0.48
CA ILE A 9 16.57 -5.60 0.75
C ILE A 9 17.91 -6.25 0.42
N LYS A 10 18.48 -6.97 1.37
CA LYS A 10 19.78 -7.60 1.22
C LYS A 10 19.75 -8.66 0.10
N GLY A 11 20.59 -8.45 -0.91
CA GLY A 11 20.78 -9.38 -2.01
C GLY A 11 19.79 -9.30 -3.16
N GLU A 12 18.57 -8.78 -2.91
CA GLU A 12 17.48 -8.77 -3.91
C GLU A 12 17.03 -7.38 -4.32
N SER A 13 17.48 -6.34 -3.64
CA SER A 13 17.07 -4.97 -3.97
C SER A 13 17.80 -4.46 -5.19
N LYS A 14 17.05 -3.81 -6.05
CA LYS A 14 17.52 -3.10 -7.23
C LYS A 14 17.22 -1.62 -7.10
N SER A 15 17.91 -0.83 -7.90
CA SER A 15 17.71 0.62 -7.93
C SER A 15 17.46 1.05 -9.37
N ILE A 16 16.59 2.03 -9.54
CA ILE A 16 16.31 2.63 -10.84
C ILE A 16 16.22 4.15 -10.68
N VAL A 17 16.81 4.88 -11.61
CA VAL A 17 16.71 6.34 -11.67
C VAL A 17 15.66 6.69 -12.71
N LEU A 18 14.61 7.39 -12.28
CA LEU A 18 13.56 7.88 -13.16
C LEU A 18 14.04 9.09 -13.98
N ASP A 19 13.31 9.43 -15.03
CA ASP A 19 13.70 10.51 -15.94
C ASP A 19 13.75 11.89 -15.25
N ASN A 20 13.01 12.05 -14.15
CA ASN A 20 13.08 13.27 -13.31
C ASN A 20 14.25 13.28 -12.32
N GLY A 21 15.13 12.27 -12.35
CA GLY A 21 16.26 12.12 -11.44
C GLY A 21 15.95 11.44 -10.12
N ALA A 22 14.70 11.11 -9.83
CA ALA A 22 14.33 10.39 -8.62
C ALA A 22 14.84 8.94 -8.68
N GLU A 23 15.35 8.44 -7.57
CA GLU A 23 15.83 7.07 -7.43
C GLU A 23 14.85 6.25 -6.61
N LEU A 24 14.44 5.10 -7.15
CA LEU A 24 13.55 4.16 -6.47
C LEU A 24 14.28 2.86 -6.17
N THR A 25 13.99 2.28 -5.01
CA THR A 25 14.40 0.93 -4.64
C THR A 25 13.25 -0.03 -4.93
N TYR A 26 13.55 -1.16 -5.55
CA TYR A 26 12.56 -2.18 -5.87
C TYR A 26 13.16 -3.58 -5.82
N CYS A 27 12.28 -4.57 -5.76
CA CYS A 27 12.62 -5.98 -5.94
C CYS A 27 11.78 -6.56 -7.08
N GLU A 28 12.22 -7.69 -7.61
CA GLU A 28 11.57 -8.35 -8.74
C GLU A 28 11.56 -9.86 -8.53
N TYR A 29 10.37 -10.46 -8.63
CA TYR A 29 10.17 -11.91 -8.45
C TYR A 29 9.17 -12.42 -9.50
N GLY A 30 9.27 -13.72 -9.82
CA GLY A 30 8.30 -14.36 -10.72
C GLY A 30 8.42 -13.91 -12.17
N LYS A 31 9.63 -13.65 -12.66
CA LYS A 31 9.88 -13.18 -14.05
C LYS A 31 9.31 -14.10 -15.13
N GLU A 32 9.10 -15.37 -14.83
CA GLU A 32 8.54 -16.36 -15.74
C GLU A 32 7.04 -16.14 -16.03
N ASN A 33 6.37 -15.35 -15.20
CA ASN A 33 4.94 -15.09 -15.35
C ASN A 33 4.69 -13.91 -16.30
N LYS A 34 3.58 -13.95 -17.03
CA LYS A 34 3.23 -12.94 -18.04
C LYS A 34 2.62 -11.67 -17.45
N GLU A 35 1.68 -11.83 -16.53
CA GLU A 35 0.96 -10.70 -15.96
C GLU A 35 1.81 -10.04 -14.89
N VAL A 36 1.91 -8.73 -14.96
CA VAL A 36 2.70 -7.92 -14.03
C VAL A 36 1.83 -7.45 -12.88
N LEU A 37 2.36 -7.52 -11.67
CA LEU A 37 1.79 -6.94 -10.46
C LEU A 37 2.83 -6.05 -9.79
N ILE A 38 2.46 -4.82 -9.49
CA ILE A 38 3.30 -3.89 -8.72
C ILE A 38 2.71 -3.75 -7.32
N ALA A 39 3.53 -4.00 -6.31
CA ALA A 39 3.19 -3.83 -4.91
C ALA A 39 3.97 -2.65 -4.33
N GLY A 40 3.26 -1.64 -3.84
CA GLY A 40 3.86 -0.47 -3.22
C GLY A 40 3.80 -0.53 -1.70
N ALA A 41 4.89 -0.18 -1.04
CA ALA A 41 4.98 -0.15 0.41
C ALA A 41 6.09 0.80 0.88
N PHE A 42 6.07 1.17 2.17
CA PHE A 42 7.20 1.86 2.78
C PHE A 42 8.37 0.92 3.05
N TYR A 43 8.07 -0.34 3.33
CA TYR A 43 9.07 -1.37 3.63
C TYR A 43 8.77 -2.66 2.90
N PHE A 44 9.79 -3.30 2.36
CA PHE A 44 9.65 -4.63 1.78
C PHE A 44 9.50 -5.72 2.82
N HIS A 45 10.26 -5.65 3.91
CA HIS A 45 10.35 -6.73 4.86
C HIS A 45 9.01 -7.16 5.47
N THR A 46 8.06 -6.23 5.64
CA THR A 46 6.71 -6.59 6.10
C THR A 46 5.87 -7.23 5.00
N LEU A 47 6.16 -6.93 3.74
CA LEU A 47 5.39 -7.39 2.60
C LEU A 47 6.00 -8.60 1.89
N MET A 48 7.24 -8.98 2.19
CA MET A 48 7.94 -10.07 1.49
C MET A 48 7.18 -11.40 1.44
N PRO A 49 6.56 -11.89 2.52
CA PRO A 49 5.79 -13.14 2.41
C PRO A 49 4.65 -13.05 1.40
N VAL A 50 4.02 -11.89 1.29
CA VAL A 50 2.97 -11.64 0.30
C VAL A 50 3.57 -11.54 -1.11
N ILE A 51 4.66 -10.82 -1.28
CA ILE A 51 5.36 -10.70 -2.58
C ILE A 51 5.77 -12.08 -3.09
N GLU A 52 6.38 -12.90 -2.26
CA GLU A 52 6.79 -14.27 -2.62
C GLU A 52 5.59 -15.15 -3.01
N GLY A 53 4.49 -15.03 -2.29
CA GLY A 53 3.26 -15.75 -2.60
C GLY A 53 2.63 -15.31 -3.93
N LEU A 54 2.56 -14.00 -4.17
CA LEU A 54 2.05 -13.43 -5.42
C LEU A 54 2.90 -13.83 -6.62
N ALA A 55 4.21 -13.95 -6.44
CA ALA A 55 5.16 -14.31 -7.49
C ALA A 55 4.98 -15.73 -8.03
N LYS A 56 4.19 -16.57 -7.37
CA LYS A 56 3.81 -17.88 -7.89
C LYS A 56 2.93 -17.79 -9.14
N ARG A 57 2.24 -16.66 -9.35
CA ARG A 57 1.32 -16.44 -10.48
C ARG A 57 1.60 -15.18 -11.27
N TYR A 58 2.27 -14.19 -10.68
CA TYR A 58 2.53 -12.90 -11.30
C TYR A 58 4.01 -12.57 -11.34
N HIS A 59 4.39 -11.78 -12.34
CA HIS A 59 5.68 -11.11 -12.36
C HIS A 59 5.57 -9.89 -11.45
N VAL A 60 6.14 -9.99 -10.25
CA VAL A 60 5.94 -9.00 -9.18
C VAL A 60 7.12 -8.05 -9.08
N TYR A 61 6.81 -6.76 -9.08
CA TYR A 61 7.72 -5.71 -8.67
C TYR A 61 7.24 -5.14 -7.34
N GLY A 62 8.06 -5.26 -6.30
CA GLY A 62 7.84 -4.54 -5.05
C GLY A 62 8.57 -3.20 -5.12
N VAL A 63 7.88 -2.09 -4.90
CA VAL A 63 8.48 -0.75 -4.99
C VAL A 63 8.36 -0.04 -3.65
N VAL A 64 9.49 0.47 -3.15
CA VAL A 64 9.52 1.26 -1.92
C VAL A 64 9.21 2.72 -2.25
N MET A 65 8.25 3.28 -1.54
CA MET A 65 7.92 4.70 -1.65
C MET A 65 9.09 5.54 -1.14
N ARG A 66 9.56 6.47 -1.97
CA ARG A 66 10.68 7.36 -1.60
C ARG A 66 10.22 8.47 -0.65
N PHE A 67 11.16 8.98 0.13
CA PHE A 67 10.96 10.14 0.97
C PHE A 67 11.74 11.36 0.49
N ASP A 68 12.84 11.16 -0.22
CA ASP A 68 13.63 12.25 -0.78
C ASP A 68 12.85 13.01 -1.86
N GLY A 69 12.78 14.33 -1.75
CA GLY A 69 12.04 15.17 -2.68
C GLY A 69 10.53 15.14 -2.51
N ILE A 70 10.05 14.55 -1.43
CA ILE A 70 8.64 14.47 -1.07
C ILE A 70 8.34 15.50 0.01
N THR A 71 7.17 16.11 -0.06
CA THR A 71 6.69 17.09 0.93
C THR A 71 5.30 16.72 1.42
N ASP A 72 4.95 17.12 2.63
CA ASP A 72 3.63 16.99 3.21
C ASP A 72 2.70 18.17 2.89
N GLU A 73 3.19 19.14 2.12
CA GLU A 73 2.38 20.27 1.65
C GLU A 73 1.21 19.76 0.78
N LEU A 74 0.13 20.52 0.77
CA LEU A 74 -1.00 20.24 -0.10
C LEU A 74 -0.80 20.87 -1.47
N ASN A 75 -1.36 20.23 -2.50
CA ASN A 75 -1.49 20.84 -3.81
C ASN A 75 -2.44 22.04 -3.75
N PRO A 76 -2.44 22.96 -4.74
CA PRO A 76 -3.37 24.08 -4.78
C PRO A 76 -4.84 23.70 -4.70
N ASP A 77 -5.23 22.52 -5.16
CA ASP A 77 -6.60 21.98 -5.07
C ASP A 77 -6.94 21.34 -3.72
N GLY A 78 -6.01 21.36 -2.76
CA GLY A 78 -6.19 20.77 -1.44
C GLY A 78 -5.90 19.27 -1.35
N THR A 79 -5.45 18.65 -2.43
CA THR A 79 -5.06 17.23 -2.41
C THR A 79 -3.64 17.03 -1.91
N THR A 80 -3.32 15.80 -1.51
CA THR A 80 -2.05 15.46 -0.89
C THR A 80 -0.91 15.39 -1.93
N HIS A 81 0.09 16.27 -1.79
CA HIS A 81 1.23 16.30 -2.71
C HIS A 81 2.03 14.99 -2.71
N TRP A 82 2.39 14.49 -1.53
CA TRP A 82 3.22 13.28 -1.43
C TRP A 82 2.54 12.05 -2.06
N GLY A 83 1.23 11.93 -1.87
CA GLY A 83 0.47 10.82 -2.45
C GLY A 83 0.44 10.87 -3.97
N ARG A 84 0.23 12.06 -4.53
CA ARG A 84 0.26 12.28 -5.98
C ARG A 84 1.64 11.95 -6.54
N GLN A 85 2.69 12.40 -5.88
CA GLN A 85 4.06 12.14 -6.33
C GLN A 85 4.39 10.65 -6.30
N TRP A 86 3.97 9.92 -5.26
CA TRP A 86 4.15 8.48 -5.22
C TRP A 86 3.38 7.76 -6.32
N GLY A 87 2.16 8.19 -6.63
CA GLY A 87 1.41 7.67 -7.76
C GLY A 87 2.12 7.90 -9.09
N LYS A 88 2.64 9.10 -9.28
CA LYS A 88 3.44 9.45 -10.44
C LYS A 88 4.74 8.63 -10.52
N ASP A 89 5.38 8.38 -9.39
CA ASP A 89 6.59 7.53 -9.34
C ASP A 89 6.29 6.11 -9.82
N ILE A 90 5.19 5.51 -9.40
CA ILE A 90 4.78 4.18 -9.86
C ILE A 90 4.50 4.20 -11.36
N TYR A 91 3.80 5.23 -11.84
CA TYR A 91 3.54 5.40 -13.28
C TYR A 91 4.85 5.50 -14.07
N ASP A 92 5.75 6.39 -13.66
CA ASP A 92 7.04 6.61 -14.33
C ASP A 92 7.92 5.34 -14.28
N PHE A 93 7.90 4.62 -13.16
CA PHE A 93 8.55 3.32 -13.02
C PHE A 93 8.03 2.33 -14.08
N SER A 94 6.73 2.20 -14.20
CA SER A 94 6.12 1.30 -15.19
C SER A 94 6.51 1.67 -16.63
N GLN A 95 6.48 2.95 -16.94
CA GLN A 95 6.83 3.44 -18.27
C GLN A 95 8.30 3.17 -18.60
N LYS A 96 9.20 3.42 -17.65
CA LYS A 96 10.63 3.20 -17.83
C LYS A 96 10.97 1.72 -18.09
N LEU A 97 10.23 0.81 -17.48
CA LEU A 97 10.41 -0.64 -17.68
C LEU A 97 9.59 -1.20 -18.84
N GLY A 98 8.84 -0.37 -19.56
CA GLY A 98 8.01 -0.81 -20.68
C GLY A 98 6.78 -1.62 -20.25
N ILE A 99 6.31 -1.44 -19.02
CA ILE A 99 5.13 -2.11 -18.50
C ILE A 99 3.91 -1.29 -18.88
N THR A 100 3.08 -1.79 -19.80
CA THR A 100 1.93 -1.05 -20.32
C THR A 100 0.69 -1.20 -19.45
N LYS A 101 0.49 -2.37 -18.85
CA LYS A 101 -0.60 -2.64 -17.92
C LYS A 101 -0.14 -3.54 -16.78
N PHE A 102 -0.67 -3.31 -15.59
CA PHE A 102 -0.33 -4.10 -14.41
C PHE A 102 -1.46 -4.11 -13.40
N HIS A 103 -1.44 -5.13 -12.54
CA HIS A 103 -2.21 -5.15 -11.30
C HIS A 103 -1.45 -4.34 -10.26
N TYR A 104 -2.14 -3.50 -9.50
CA TYR A 104 -1.53 -2.79 -8.39
C TYR A 104 -2.08 -3.28 -7.06
N ASN A 105 -1.19 -3.57 -6.13
CA ASN A 105 -1.51 -3.95 -4.75
C ASN A 105 -0.84 -2.95 -3.81
N GLY A 106 -1.62 -2.36 -2.91
CA GLY A 106 -1.11 -1.44 -1.91
C GLY A 106 -1.61 -1.79 -0.52
N LYS A 107 -0.75 -1.59 0.47
CA LYS A 107 -1.07 -1.77 1.87
C LYS A 107 -0.87 -0.45 2.61
N CYS A 108 -1.85 -0.04 3.41
CA CYS A 108 -1.81 1.19 4.19
C CYS A 108 -1.46 2.40 3.30
N HIS A 109 -0.40 3.14 3.59
CA HIS A 109 0.04 4.25 2.74
C HIS A 109 0.45 3.82 1.33
N GLY A 110 0.79 2.56 1.14
CA GLY A 110 1.04 1.99 -0.19
C GLY A 110 -0.19 1.91 -1.08
N THR A 111 -1.40 2.09 -0.56
CA THR A 111 -2.63 2.19 -1.35
C THR A 111 -2.74 3.54 -2.05
N VAL A 112 -2.14 4.58 -1.49
CA VAL A 112 -2.27 5.96 -1.98
C VAL A 112 -1.79 6.11 -3.43
N PRO A 113 -0.63 5.55 -3.85
CA PRO A 113 -0.25 5.54 -5.25
C PRO A 113 -1.30 4.91 -6.16
N GLY A 114 -1.93 3.82 -5.72
CA GLY A 114 -2.99 3.15 -6.47
C GLY A 114 -4.19 4.05 -6.71
N TRP A 115 -4.63 4.79 -5.71
CA TRP A 115 -5.73 5.74 -5.85
C TRP A 115 -5.39 6.90 -6.79
N TYR A 116 -4.16 7.38 -6.76
CA TYR A 116 -3.72 8.40 -7.73
C TYR A 116 -3.63 7.86 -9.16
N LEU A 117 -3.23 6.60 -9.34
CA LEU A 117 -3.26 5.93 -10.64
C LEU A 117 -4.69 5.79 -11.16
N VAL A 118 -5.63 5.39 -10.30
CA VAL A 118 -7.06 5.35 -10.65
C VAL A 118 -7.53 6.71 -11.14
N LYS A 119 -7.11 7.78 -10.46
CA LYS A 119 -7.52 9.15 -10.78
C LYS A 119 -6.87 9.69 -12.05
N GLU A 120 -5.56 9.49 -12.22
CA GLU A 120 -4.78 10.16 -13.26
C GLU A 120 -4.36 9.26 -14.42
N HIS A 121 -4.19 7.94 -14.17
CA HIS A 121 -3.71 6.98 -15.17
C HIS A 121 -4.45 5.64 -15.09
N PRO A 122 -5.78 5.61 -15.14
CA PRO A 122 -6.51 4.34 -15.05
C PRO A 122 -6.17 3.37 -16.19
N GLU A 123 -5.70 3.88 -17.31
CA GLU A 123 -5.35 3.08 -18.50
C GLU A 123 -4.23 2.07 -18.25
N VAL A 124 -3.38 2.29 -17.25
CA VAL A 124 -2.28 1.35 -16.94
C VAL A 124 -2.71 0.24 -15.96
N LEU A 125 -3.89 0.35 -15.36
CA LEU A 125 -4.33 -0.60 -14.35
C LEU A 125 -5.22 -1.69 -14.91
N GLU A 126 -4.86 -2.95 -14.65
CA GLU A 126 -5.76 -4.10 -14.82
C GLU A 126 -6.73 -4.21 -13.63
N THR A 127 -6.20 -4.16 -12.42
CA THR A 127 -6.96 -4.17 -11.16
C THR A 127 -6.22 -3.38 -10.10
N PHE A 128 -6.95 -3.01 -9.05
CA PHE A 128 -6.37 -2.42 -7.85
C PHE A 128 -6.87 -3.13 -6.60
N SER A 129 -5.94 -3.70 -5.82
CA SER A 129 -6.22 -4.28 -4.50
C SER A 129 -5.78 -3.29 -3.43
N SER A 130 -6.75 -2.78 -2.66
CA SER A 130 -6.53 -1.80 -1.59
C SER A 130 -6.65 -2.46 -0.22
N PHE A 131 -5.56 -2.47 0.53
CA PHE A 131 -5.52 -3.03 1.88
C PHE A 131 -5.48 -1.91 2.92
N TYR A 132 -6.54 -1.77 3.68
CA TYR A 132 -6.77 -0.86 4.80
C TYR A 132 -7.03 0.60 4.47
N LEU A 133 -6.25 1.25 3.61
CA LEU A 133 -6.39 2.68 3.43
C LEU A 133 -7.30 3.00 2.24
N ALA A 134 -8.54 3.39 2.51
CA ALA A 134 -9.50 3.83 1.51
C ALA A 134 -9.39 5.34 1.26
N PRO A 135 -9.82 5.85 0.09
CA PRO A 135 -9.64 7.25 -0.29
C PRO A 135 -10.68 8.20 0.34
N HIS A 136 -11.21 7.83 1.47
CA HIS A 136 -12.18 8.61 2.23
C HIS A 136 -11.48 9.71 3.03
N LEU A 137 -12.07 10.90 3.11
CA LEU A 137 -11.55 11.95 3.97
C LEU A 137 -11.75 11.56 5.44
N ARG A 138 -10.64 11.41 6.15
CA ARG A 138 -10.68 11.05 7.56
C ARG A 138 -11.26 12.18 8.41
N LYS A 139 -11.88 11.81 9.52
CA LYS A 139 -12.36 12.76 10.51
C LYS A 139 -11.21 13.61 11.02
N GLN A 140 -11.45 14.89 11.23
CA GLN A 140 -10.40 15.84 11.63
C GLN A 140 -9.65 15.43 12.90
N ASN A 141 -10.33 14.80 13.85
CA ASN A 141 -9.78 14.39 15.14
C ASN A 141 -9.53 12.88 15.23
N SER A 142 -9.40 12.20 14.09
CA SER A 142 -9.09 10.78 14.08
C SER A 142 -7.73 10.54 14.76
N ARG A 143 -7.73 9.74 15.81
CA ARG A 143 -6.51 9.44 16.57
C ARG A 143 -5.66 8.46 15.83
N LYS A 144 -4.36 8.69 15.90
CA LYS A 144 -3.35 7.80 15.35
C LYS A 144 -2.73 6.98 16.46
N TRP A 145 -2.34 5.78 16.13
CA TRP A 145 -1.71 4.87 17.09
C TRP A 145 -0.43 5.45 17.72
N PHE A 146 0.30 6.32 17.01
CA PHE A 146 1.45 7.02 17.59
C PHE A 146 1.05 7.85 18.81
N ASP A 147 -0.12 8.49 18.76
CA ASP A 147 -0.64 9.29 19.85
C ASP A 147 -1.06 8.42 21.03
N LEU A 148 -1.44 7.16 20.74
CA LEU A 148 -1.81 6.18 21.77
C LEU A 148 -0.59 5.54 22.44
N LEU A 149 0.54 5.49 21.74
CA LEU A 149 1.74 4.79 22.17
C LEU A 149 2.92 5.77 22.35
N ASP A 150 2.64 7.01 22.68
CA ASP A 150 3.62 8.10 22.83
C ASP A 150 4.84 7.64 23.63
N GLY A 151 6.02 7.72 23.00
CA GLY A 151 7.29 7.31 23.59
C GLY A 151 7.50 5.80 23.74
N GLU A 152 6.58 4.96 23.24
CA GLU A 152 6.72 3.50 23.35
C GLU A 152 7.71 2.92 22.34
N ASP A 153 8.28 1.79 22.71
CA ASP A 153 9.18 1.00 21.87
C ASP A 153 8.49 0.59 20.57
N PRO A 154 9.14 0.71 19.38
CA PRO A 154 8.57 0.27 18.10
C PRO A 154 8.08 -1.19 18.09
N THR A 155 8.71 -2.08 18.86
CA THR A 155 8.28 -3.47 18.98
C THR A 155 6.90 -3.58 19.62
N LYS A 156 6.61 -2.77 20.63
CA LYS A 156 5.29 -2.72 21.26
C LYS A 156 4.24 -2.18 20.28
N MET A 157 4.62 -1.20 19.48
CA MET A 157 3.75 -0.62 18.46
C MET A 157 3.35 -1.68 17.43
N MET A 158 4.30 -2.48 16.96
CA MET A 158 4.01 -3.58 16.03
C MET A 158 3.13 -4.64 16.66
N ALA A 159 3.37 -4.97 17.94
CA ALA A 159 2.55 -5.96 18.66
C ALA A 159 1.08 -5.54 18.73
N VAL A 160 0.78 -4.24 18.91
CA VAL A 160 -0.59 -3.72 18.90
C VAL A 160 -1.24 -3.87 17.52
N ALA A 161 -0.46 -3.77 16.46
CA ALA A 161 -0.95 -3.84 15.08
C ALA A 161 -1.11 -5.29 14.57
N MET A 162 -0.76 -6.31 15.37
CA MET A 162 -0.84 -7.73 15.02
C MET A 162 -1.88 -8.45 15.86
N ARG A 163 -2.60 -9.40 15.23
CA ARG A 163 -3.49 -10.32 15.96
C ARG A 163 -2.71 -11.38 16.74
N LYS A 164 -1.60 -11.84 16.17
CA LYS A 164 -0.73 -12.89 16.73
C LYS A 164 0.65 -12.34 17.01
N PRO A 165 0.84 -11.57 18.10
CA PRO A 165 2.14 -10.98 18.40
C PRO A 165 3.17 -12.00 18.91
N GLU A 166 2.77 -13.23 19.22
CA GLU A 166 3.67 -14.30 19.64
C GLU A 166 4.70 -14.56 18.53
N GLY A 167 5.94 -14.67 18.91
CA GLY A 167 7.02 -14.82 17.95
C GLY A 167 7.44 -13.55 17.22
N LEU A 168 6.90 -12.40 17.61
CA LEU A 168 7.25 -11.12 16.99
C LEU A 168 8.75 -10.87 16.97
N LYS A 169 9.46 -11.19 18.07
CA LYS A 169 10.92 -11.03 18.14
C LYS A 169 11.63 -11.83 17.04
N ALA A 170 11.25 -13.10 16.88
CA ALA A 170 11.83 -13.96 15.83
C ALA A 170 11.53 -13.42 14.42
N LYS A 171 10.30 -12.95 14.19
CA LYS A 171 9.93 -12.31 12.92
C LYS A 171 10.72 -11.02 12.67
N MET A 172 10.92 -10.20 13.69
CA MET A 172 11.72 -8.98 13.58
C MET A 172 13.17 -9.29 13.22
N GLU A 173 13.76 -10.33 13.81
CA GLU A 173 15.11 -10.78 13.49
C GLU A 173 15.18 -11.31 12.06
N GLU A 174 14.20 -12.08 11.61
CA GLU A 174 14.10 -12.57 10.24
C GLU A 174 13.97 -11.41 9.23
N MET A 175 13.11 -10.45 9.51
CA MET A 175 12.94 -9.26 8.66
C MET A 175 14.21 -8.41 8.60
N ALA A 176 14.91 -8.25 9.73
CA ALA A 176 16.18 -7.55 9.75
C ALA A 176 17.25 -8.25 8.91
N ALA A 177 17.24 -9.59 8.90
CA ALA A 177 18.14 -10.39 8.05
C ALA A 177 17.87 -10.19 6.54
N LEU A 178 16.63 -9.84 6.18
CA LEU A 178 16.26 -9.48 4.80
C LEU A 178 16.64 -8.04 4.42
N GLY A 179 17.26 -7.30 5.32
CA GLY A 179 17.74 -5.94 5.07
C GLY A 179 16.76 -4.84 5.46
N GLY A 180 15.73 -5.18 6.23
CA GLY A 180 14.85 -4.20 6.84
C GLY A 180 15.62 -3.40 7.90
N GLY A 181 15.90 -2.14 7.64
CA GLY A 181 16.54 -1.25 8.59
C GLY A 181 15.58 -0.70 9.65
N ALA A 182 16.09 0.15 10.53
CA ALA A 182 15.26 0.92 11.43
C ALA A 182 14.25 1.77 10.64
N PRO A 183 13.05 2.03 11.19
CA PRO A 183 12.08 2.90 10.55
C PRO A 183 12.71 4.24 10.18
N ASN A 184 12.41 4.72 8.97
CA ASN A 184 12.84 6.05 8.56
C ASN A 184 12.06 7.10 9.36
N PRO A 185 12.73 8.04 10.08
CA PRO A 185 12.03 9.05 10.85
C PRO A 185 11.04 9.91 10.01
N ALA A 186 11.28 10.05 8.72
CA ALA A 186 10.39 10.77 7.81
C ALA A 186 9.00 10.14 7.70
N ILE A 187 8.86 8.83 8.02
CA ILE A 187 7.56 8.16 8.00
C ILE A 187 6.56 8.81 8.95
N GLU A 188 7.00 9.20 10.14
CA GLU A 188 6.13 9.84 11.12
C GLU A 188 5.50 11.12 10.55
N GLU A 189 6.29 11.90 9.81
CA GLU A 189 5.82 13.11 9.15
C GLU A 189 4.70 12.83 8.16
N TYR A 190 4.88 11.87 7.26
CA TYR A 190 3.87 11.53 6.24
C TYR A 190 2.73 10.70 6.80
N ALA A 191 3.00 9.80 7.71
CA ALA A 191 1.96 9.00 8.35
C ALA A 191 0.95 9.82 9.16
N THR A 192 1.31 11.04 9.55
CA THR A 192 0.42 11.95 10.27
C THR A 192 -0.36 12.89 9.36
N SER A 193 0.07 13.07 8.12
CA SER A 193 -0.57 13.96 7.15
C SER A 193 -1.86 13.34 6.58
N PRO A 194 -2.90 14.13 6.28
CA PRO A 194 -4.13 13.60 5.68
C PRO A 194 -3.88 13.07 4.27
N GLU A 195 -4.42 11.90 3.97
CA GLU A 195 -4.43 11.34 2.62
C GLU A 195 -5.65 11.86 1.86
N LYS A 196 -5.52 13.00 1.23
CA LYS A 196 -6.57 13.60 0.42
C LYS A 196 -6.32 13.33 -1.06
N ILE A 197 -6.86 12.23 -1.56
CA ILE A 197 -6.77 11.87 -2.98
C ILE A 197 -7.70 12.77 -3.81
N TRP A 198 -8.88 13.03 -3.30
CA TRP A 198 -9.84 14.01 -3.83
C TRP A 198 -10.03 15.13 -2.84
N ALA A 199 -10.24 16.34 -3.34
CA ALA A 199 -10.33 17.53 -2.50
C ALA A 199 -11.55 17.53 -1.57
N THR A 200 -12.66 16.90 -2.01
CA THR A 200 -13.93 16.86 -1.27
C THR A 200 -14.47 15.44 -1.19
N GLN A 201 -15.32 15.21 -0.19
CA GLN A 201 -16.01 13.92 -0.03
C GLN A 201 -16.94 13.63 -1.20
N GLU A 202 -17.59 14.65 -1.75
CA GLU A 202 -18.46 14.52 -2.92
C GLU A 202 -17.69 14.09 -4.16
N ALA A 203 -16.52 14.66 -4.41
CA ALA A 203 -15.66 14.27 -5.51
C ALA A 203 -15.15 12.83 -5.35
N CYS A 204 -14.81 12.44 -4.13
CA CYS A 204 -14.42 11.07 -3.80
C CYS A 204 -15.56 10.08 -4.13
N LYS A 205 -16.77 10.37 -3.66
CA LYS A 205 -17.95 9.54 -3.91
C LYS A 205 -18.24 9.39 -5.39
N GLU A 206 -18.24 10.47 -6.14
CA GLU A 206 -18.44 10.46 -7.58
C GLU A 206 -17.40 9.58 -8.30
N ALA A 207 -16.12 9.71 -7.92
CA ALA A 207 -15.05 8.90 -8.49
C ALA A 207 -15.24 7.40 -8.20
N LEU A 208 -15.63 7.03 -6.98
CA LEU A 208 -15.90 5.64 -6.60
C LEU A 208 -17.08 5.06 -7.37
N GLU A 209 -18.17 5.83 -7.51
CA GLU A 209 -19.37 5.41 -8.26
C GLU A 209 -19.12 5.22 -9.76
N ASN A 210 -18.13 5.91 -10.30
CA ASN A 210 -17.76 5.87 -11.73
C ASN A 210 -16.44 5.14 -11.98
N MET A 211 -16.05 4.25 -11.08
CA MET A 211 -14.80 3.50 -11.20
C MET A 211 -14.74 2.70 -12.51
N SER A 212 -13.66 2.88 -13.27
CA SER A 212 -13.49 2.23 -14.58
C SER A 212 -12.69 0.94 -14.53
N ILE A 213 -12.07 0.62 -13.38
CA ILE A 213 -11.28 -0.58 -13.18
C ILE A 213 -11.81 -1.39 -12.00
N PRO A 214 -11.56 -2.71 -11.97
CA PRO A 214 -11.92 -3.52 -10.80
C PRO A 214 -11.10 -3.12 -9.57
N VAL A 215 -11.78 -2.88 -8.46
CA VAL A 215 -11.16 -2.58 -7.16
C VAL A 215 -11.56 -3.62 -6.13
N GLY A 216 -10.57 -4.17 -5.43
CA GLY A 216 -10.77 -5.07 -4.30
C GLY A 216 -10.35 -4.39 -3.01
N TYR A 217 -11.16 -4.55 -1.96
CA TYR A 217 -10.89 -4.05 -0.62
C TYR A 217 -10.59 -5.20 0.33
N MET A 218 -9.58 -5.05 1.19
CA MET A 218 -9.31 -6.00 2.26
C MET A 218 -8.94 -5.25 3.53
N PHE A 219 -9.63 -5.57 4.62
CA PHE A 219 -9.38 -4.95 5.92
C PHE A 219 -9.87 -5.85 7.05
N GLY A 220 -9.30 -5.64 8.24
CA GLY A 220 -9.70 -6.37 9.45
C GLY A 220 -10.71 -5.58 10.27
N THR A 221 -11.40 -6.25 11.19
CA THR A 221 -12.37 -5.62 12.08
C THR A 221 -11.73 -4.89 13.25
N ILE A 222 -10.44 -5.16 13.52
CA ILE A 222 -9.69 -4.55 14.62
C ILE A 222 -8.47 -3.84 14.04
N ASP A 223 -8.56 -2.53 13.83
CA ASP A 223 -7.40 -1.74 13.45
C ASP A 223 -7.18 -0.64 14.48
N PRO A 224 -6.15 -0.77 15.35
CA PRO A 224 -5.88 0.19 16.39
C PRO A 224 -5.18 1.45 15.89
N LEU A 225 -4.74 1.48 14.62
CA LEU A 225 -3.94 2.58 14.10
C LEU A 225 -4.74 3.84 13.87
N PHE A 226 -5.97 3.70 13.37
CA PHE A 226 -6.84 4.84 13.09
C PHE A 226 -8.28 4.49 13.42
N GLU A 227 -8.93 5.38 14.12
CA GLU A 227 -10.33 5.22 14.58
C GLU A 227 -11.31 4.96 13.45
N ASP A 228 -11.12 5.61 12.31
CA ASP A 228 -12.07 5.63 11.22
C ASP A 228 -11.69 4.72 10.04
N TYR A 229 -10.69 3.86 10.18
CA TYR A 229 -10.30 2.96 9.10
C TYR A 229 -11.41 2.01 8.68
N PHE A 230 -12.09 1.42 9.63
CA PHE A 230 -13.21 0.52 9.33
C PHE A 230 -14.31 1.27 8.57
N ASP A 231 -14.75 2.41 9.09
CA ASP A 231 -15.81 3.21 8.48
C ASP A 231 -15.43 3.71 7.10
N SER A 232 -14.18 4.14 6.90
CA SER A 232 -13.68 4.63 5.62
C SER A 232 -13.65 3.53 4.57
N ASN A 233 -13.22 2.31 4.92
CA ASN A 233 -13.25 1.17 4.01
C ASN A 233 -14.69 0.74 3.68
N MET A 234 -15.59 0.73 4.65
CA MET A 234 -17.02 0.44 4.42
C MET A 234 -17.66 1.47 3.50
N TYR A 235 -17.34 2.74 3.67
CA TYR A 235 -17.80 3.81 2.81
C TYR A 235 -17.32 3.62 1.35
N ALA A 236 -16.04 3.35 1.18
CA ALA A 236 -15.47 3.15 -0.15
C ALA A 236 -16.09 1.93 -0.86
N MET A 237 -16.21 0.82 -0.14
CA MET A 237 -16.82 -0.40 -0.67
C MET A 237 -18.28 -0.17 -1.11
N ARG A 238 -19.09 0.50 -0.29
CA ARG A 238 -20.50 0.76 -0.60
C ARG A 238 -20.68 1.62 -1.84
N ASN A 239 -19.76 2.51 -2.10
CA ASN A 239 -19.84 3.44 -3.22
C ASN A 239 -19.11 2.96 -4.47
N THR A 240 -18.41 1.83 -4.43
CA THR A 240 -17.72 1.26 -5.59
C THR A 240 -18.52 0.08 -6.15
N LYS A 241 -19.27 0.30 -7.21
CA LYS A 241 -20.07 -0.75 -7.86
C LYS A 241 -19.19 -1.88 -8.38
N GLY A 242 -19.62 -3.11 -8.15
CA GLY A 242 -18.89 -4.29 -8.62
C GLY A 242 -17.58 -4.56 -7.87
N SER A 243 -17.30 -3.83 -6.81
CA SER A 243 -16.12 -4.11 -5.99
C SER A 243 -16.28 -5.43 -5.21
N ARG A 244 -15.15 -6.07 -4.96
CA ARG A 244 -15.05 -7.17 -4.02
C ARG A 244 -14.47 -6.65 -2.71
N ALA A 245 -15.05 -7.06 -1.58
CA ALA A 245 -14.50 -6.74 -0.27
C ALA A 245 -14.33 -7.99 0.56
N VAL A 246 -13.22 -8.05 1.29
CA VAL A 246 -12.94 -9.10 2.28
C VAL A 246 -12.70 -8.42 3.62
N ILE A 247 -13.56 -8.75 4.57
CA ILE A 247 -13.48 -8.23 5.95
C ILE A 247 -13.07 -9.40 6.84
N LEU A 248 -11.88 -9.31 7.41
CA LEU A 248 -11.32 -10.38 8.23
C LEU A 248 -11.62 -10.12 9.70
N GLY A 249 -12.53 -10.94 10.26
CA GLY A 249 -12.92 -10.85 11.67
C GLY A 249 -11.75 -11.09 12.60
N GLY A 250 -11.54 -10.17 13.55
CA GLY A 250 -10.46 -10.26 14.52
C GLY A 250 -9.06 -9.93 13.98
N GLU A 251 -8.91 -9.65 12.69
CA GLU A 251 -7.62 -9.24 12.13
C GLU A 251 -7.31 -7.76 12.42
N CYS A 252 -6.03 -7.52 12.64
CA CYS A 252 -5.44 -6.21 12.86
C CYS A 252 -4.73 -5.70 11.60
N HIS A 253 -4.02 -4.60 11.73
CA HIS A 253 -3.39 -3.91 10.60
C HIS A 253 -2.33 -4.74 9.85
N LEU A 254 -1.50 -5.50 10.57
CA LEU A 254 -0.40 -6.28 9.97
C LEU A 254 -0.84 -7.69 9.57
N MET A 255 -1.95 -7.82 8.84
CA MET A 255 -2.44 -9.12 8.37
C MET A 255 -1.46 -9.82 7.43
N GLU A 256 -0.63 -9.07 6.72
CA GLU A 256 0.41 -9.64 5.85
C GLU A 256 1.49 -10.40 6.62
N LEU A 257 1.62 -10.16 7.92
CA LEU A 257 2.47 -10.93 8.82
C LEU A 257 1.69 -12.02 9.57
N ASP A 258 0.44 -11.74 9.94
CA ASP A 258 -0.42 -12.68 10.67
C ASP A 258 -0.91 -13.85 9.80
N CYS A 259 -1.30 -13.55 8.56
CA CYS A 259 -1.88 -14.53 7.65
C CYS A 259 -1.52 -14.25 6.17
N PRO A 260 -0.22 -14.28 5.81
CA PRO A 260 0.22 -13.94 4.46
C PRO A 260 -0.38 -14.81 3.37
N ASP A 261 -0.54 -16.12 3.61
CA ASP A 261 -1.12 -17.05 2.63
C ASP A 261 -2.57 -16.71 2.33
N ARG A 262 -3.32 -16.32 3.35
CA ARG A 262 -4.71 -15.89 3.16
C ARG A 262 -4.79 -14.60 2.36
N VAL A 263 -3.94 -13.64 2.65
CA VAL A 263 -3.86 -12.37 1.90
C VAL A 263 -3.57 -12.65 0.42
N VAL A 264 -2.59 -13.49 0.14
CA VAL A 264 -2.24 -13.89 -1.24
C VAL A 264 -3.41 -14.55 -1.94
N ASN A 265 -4.07 -15.51 -1.30
CA ASN A 265 -5.21 -16.22 -1.88
C ASN A 265 -6.37 -15.27 -2.19
N GLU A 266 -6.63 -14.30 -1.32
CA GLU A 266 -7.69 -13.31 -1.57
C GLU A 266 -7.35 -12.40 -2.76
N VAL A 267 -6.10 -12.02 -2.94
CA VAL A 267 -5.67 -11.27 -4.13
C VAL A 267 -5.88 -12.12 -5.39
N PHE A 268 -5.49 -13.38 -5.37
CA PHE A 268 -5.69 -14.28 -6.51
C PHE A 268 -7.17 -14.43 -6.87
N MET A 269 -8.03 -14.65 -5.88
CA MET A 269 -9.48 -14.77 -6.08
C MET A 269 -10.07 -13.48 -6.64
N PHE A 270 -9.66 -12.34 -6.13
CA PHE A 270 -10.12 -11.05 -6.63
C PHE A 270 -9.74 -10.86 -8.11
N ILE A 271 -8.48 -11.08 -8.46
CA ILE A 271 -8.02 -10.91 -9.84
C ILE A 271 -8.73 -11.90 -10.78
N ASP A 272 -8.87 -13.16 -10.39
CA ASP A 272 -9.57 -14.16 -11.18
C ASP A 272 -11.03 -13.78 -11.40
N GLU A 273 -11.72 -13.32 -10.35
CA GLU A 273 -13.12 -12.88 -10.43
C GLU A 273 -13.27 -11.66 -11.33
N SER A 274 -12.31 -10.72 -11.30
CA SER A 274 -12.36 -9.52 -12.13
C SER A 274 -12.32 -9.80 -13.63
N LYS A 275 -11.83 -10.98 -14.02
CA LYS A 275 -11.76 -11.42 -15.43
C LYS A 275 -13.07 -12.06 -15.92
N LYS A 276 -14.01 -12.33 -15.02
CA LYS A 276 -15.29 -12.91 -15.38
C LYS A 276 -16.29 -11.83 -15.77
N SER A 277 -17.12 -12.14 -16.73
CA SER A 277 -18.26 -11.30 -17.12
C SER A 277 -19.51 -11.79 -16.41
N TYR A 278 -20.14 -10.95 -15.63
CA TYR A 278 -21.40 -11.23 -14.94
C TYR A 278 -22.54 -10.42 -15.54
#